data_cbf0a707df2135604fc9e037a6523c86
#
_entry.id   cbf0a707df2135604fc9e037a6523c86
#
_cell.length_a   1.000
_cell.length_b   1.000
_cell.length_c   1.000
_cell.angle_alpha   90.00
_cell.angle_beta   90.00
_cell.angle_gamma   90.00
#
_symmetry.space_group_name_H-M   'P 1'
#
loop_
_entity.id
_entity.type
_entity.pdbx_description
1 polymer ?
#
loop_
_entity_poly.entity_id
_entity_poly.type
_entity_poly.pdbx_seq_one_letter_code
_entity_poly.pdbx_strand_id
1 'polypeptide(L)'
;IENLRQLLQEPYPEYPYLCRILRELTELKQFTDDLQKRRLVVKVTSFAYKKGIPEDSTGNGGGFVFDCRAVNNPGKYERYKPFTGLDEPVIRFLEDDGEIAVFLEHAYALVDASVKRYMERGFTNLSVCFGCTGGQHRSVYSAQHLAEHLHKKFGVQVNLIHREQNIEQTFKAKV
;
A
#
# COMPACT_ATOMS: atom_id res chain seq x y z
N ILE A 1 26.82 1.54 11.68
CA ILE A 1 26.26 0.27 11.12
C ILE A 1 27.17 -0.25 10.01
N GLU A 2 27.67 0.61 9.12
CA GLU A 2 28.63 0.27 8.08
C GLU A 2 29.93 -0.32 8.68
N ASN A 3 30.44 0.29 9.75
CA ASN A 3 31.61 -0.19 10.49
C ASN A 3 31.40 -1.58 11.14
N LEU A 4 30.19 -1.91 11.57
CA LEU A 4 29.86 -3.22 12.12
C LEU A 4 29.83 -4.31 11.04
N ARG A 5 29.37 -3.98 9.82
CA ARG A 5 29.40 -4.91 8.68
C ARG A 5 30.84 -5.18 8.21
N GLN A 6 31.72 -4.17 8.22
CA GLN A 6 33.14 -4.34 7.93
C GLN A 6 33.82 -5.23 8.96
N LEU A 7 33.55 -5.04 10.26
CA LEU A 7 34.07 -5.89 11.33
C LEU A 7 33.62 -7.36 11.25
N LEU A 8 32.45 -7.64 10.65
CA LEU A 8 31.94 -9.00 10.42
C LEU A 8 32.56 -9.70 9.19
N GLN A 9 33.15 -8.96 8.27
CA GLN A 9 33.79 -9.51 7.05
C GLN A 9 35.24 -9.88 7.28
N GLU A 10 35.90 -9.35 8.30
CA GLU A 10 37.26 -9.72 8.68
C GLU A 10 37.22 -10.87 9.70
N PRO A 11 37.85 -11.99 9.43
CA PRO A 11 38.02 -13.05 10.43
C PRO A 11 39.02 -12.54 11.50
N TYR A 12 38.50 -12.14 12.64
CA TYR A 12 39.31 -11.91 13.83
C TYR A 12 39.46 -13.23 14.59
N PRO A 13 40.46 -14.07 14.26
CA PRO A 13 40.65 -15.37 14.91
C PRO A 13 41.01 -15.22 16.39
N GLU A 14 41.45 -14.03 16.79
CA GLU A 14 41.84 -13.72 18.18
C GLU A 14 40.64 -13.46 19.11
N TYR A 15 39.42 -13.20 18.58
CA TYR A 15 38.25 -12.88 19.39
C TYR A 15 36.97 -13.63 18.93
N PRO A 16 36.99 -14.98 18.95
CA PRO A 16 35.83 -15.76 18.45
C PRO A 16 34.51 -15.47 19.22
N TYR A 17 34.65 -15.07 20.47
CA TYR A 17 33.51 -14.71 21.31
C TYR A 17 32.85 -13.39 20.84
N LEU A 18 33.65 -12.38 20.47
CA LEU A 18 33.13 -11.12 19.94
C LEU A 18 32.47 -11.31 18.58
N CYS A 19 33.04 -12.13 17.71
CA CYS A 19 32.43 -12.46 16.41
C CYS A 19 31.07 -13.14 16.58
N ARG A 20 30.95 -14.02 17.57
CA ARG A 20 29.67 -14.68 17.89
C ARG A 20 28.63 -13.67 18.39
N ILE A 21 28.98 -12.80 19.34
CA ILE A 21 28.05 -11.76 19.86
C ILE A 21 27.61 -10.83 18.74
N LEU A 22 28.51 -10.37 17.87
CA LEU A 22 28.18 -9.48 16.74
C LEU A 22 27.21 -10.16 15.77
N ARG A 23 27.37 -11.45 15.51
CA ARG A 23 26.45 -12.23 14.67
C ARG A 23 25.06 -12.32 15.31
N GLU A 24 24.97 -12.70 16.57
CA GLU A 24 23.71 -12.79 17.32
C GLU A 24 22.99 -11.44 17.37
N LEU A 25 23.71 -10.33 17.58
CA LEU A 25 23.14 -8.98 17.54
C LEU A 25 22.62 -8.59 16.15
N THR A 26 23.32 -9.01 15.10
CA THR A 26 22.87 -8.75 13.72
C THR A 26 21.62 -9.53 13.37
N GLU A 27 21.54 -10.80 13.78
CA GLU A 27 20.36 -11.65 13.62
C GLU A 27 19.16 -11.10 14.41
N LEU A 28 19.37 -10.67 15.66
CA LEU A 28 18.35 -10.07 16.50
C LEU A 28 17.84 -8.77 15.89
N LYS A 29 18.73 -7.93 15.36
CA LYS A 29 18.31 -6.71 14.66
C LYS A 29 17.50 -7.01 13.41
N GLN A 30 17.94 -7.96 12.60
CA GLN A 30 17.17 -8.39 11.43
C GLN A 30 15.78 -8.88 11.81
N PHE A 31 15.68 -9.68 12.88
CA PHE A 31 14.41 -10.17 13.39
C PHE A 31 13.50 -9.03 13.90
N THR A 32 14.06 -8.03 14.61
CA THR A 32 13.29 -6.86 15.05
C THR A 32 12.83 -5.99 13.88
N ASP A 33 13.68 -5.79 12.86
CA ASP A 33 13.32 -5.05 11.65
C ASP A 33 12.18 -5.76 10.89
N ASP A 34 12.21 -7.09 10.80
CA ASP A 34 11.16 -7.89 10.17
C ASP A 34 9.85 -7.89 10.97
N LEU A 35 9.93 -7.89 12.31
CA LEU A 35 8.75 -7.71 13.17
C LEU A 35 8.13 -6.31 13.01
N GLN A 36 8.94 -5.27 12.85
CA GLN A 36 8.45 -3.91 12.60
C GLN A 36 7.76 -3.79 11.23
N LYS A 37 8.34 -4.40 10.18
CA LYS A 37 7.70 -4.48 8.86
C LYS A 37 6.33 -5.14 8.89
N ARG A 38 6.15 -6.17 9.75
CA ARG A 38 4.88 -6.89 9.93
C ARG A 38 3.83 -6.09 10.70
N ARG A 39 4.20 -4.99 11.37
CA ARG A 39 3.28 -4.18 12.17
C ARG A 39 2.45 -3.20 11.36
N LEU A 40 2.96 -2.71 10.23
CA LEU A 40 2.23 -1.75 9.41
C LEU A 40 1.11 -2.44 8.66
N VAL A 41 -0.11 -1.98 8.92
CA VAL A 41 -1.31 -2.34 8.15
C VAL A 41 -1.72 -1.11 7.33
N VAL A 42 -1.78 -1.27 6.02
CA VAL A 42 -2.29 -0.22 5.13
C VAL A 42 -3.75 -0.53 4.80
N LYS A 43 -4.65 0.36 5.20
CA LYS A 43 -6.07 0.28 4.84
C LYS A 43 -6.30 1.06 3.55
N VAL A 44 -6.66 0.37 2.48
CA VAL A 44 -6.97 0.98 1.19
C VAL A 44 -8.48 0.91 0.95
N THR A 45 -9.12 2.05 0.70
CA THR A 45 -10.59 2.09 0.56
C THR A 45 -11.00 2.81 -0.72
N SER A 46 -11.84 2.19 -1.54
CA SER A 46 -12.55 2.88 -2.62
C SER A 46 -13.92 3.37 -2.14
N PHE A 47 -14.31 4.59 -2.53
CA PHE A 47 -15.56 5.20 -2.07
C PHE A 47 -16.22 6.13 -3.08
N ALA A 48 -17.51 6.41 -2.84
CA ALA A 48 -18.29 7.42 -3.56
C ALA A 48 -18.28 8.76 -2.82
N TYR A 49 -17.87 9.85 -3.46
CA TYR A 49 -17.99 11.19 -2.86
C TYR A 49 -19.43 11.56 -2.48
N LYS A 50 -20.42 11.02 -3.20
CA LYS A 50 -21.86 11.21 -2.88
C LYS A 50 -22.23 10.67 -1.49
N LYS A 51 -21.48 9.71 -0.96
CA LYS A 51 -21.72 9.08 0.35
C LYS A 51 -20.72 9.54 1.43
N GLY A 52 -19.90 10.52 1.12
CA GLY A 52 -18.91 11.07 2.04
C GLY A 52 -17.59 10.30 2.05
N ILE A 53 -16.55 10.97 2.55
CA ILE A 53 -15.21 10.40 2.72
C ILE A 53 -15.26 9.38 3.87
N PRO A 54 -14.62 8.20 3.75
CA PRO A 54 -14.53 7.23 4.84
C PRO A 54 -13.83 7.81 6.06
N GLU A 55 -14.37 7.55 7.25
CA GLU A 55 -13.73 7.91 8.51
C GLU A 55 -12.58 6.96 8.83
N ASP A 56 -11.53 7.50 9.46
CA ASP A 56 -10.44 6.70 10.00
C ASP A 56 -10.83 6.17 11.39
N SER A 57 -11.14 4.88 11.45
CA SER A 57 -11.49 4.19 12.70
C SER A 57 -10.29 3.85 13.59
N THR A 58 -9.05 4.13 13.15
CA THR A 58 -7.84 3.80 13.92
C THR A 58 -7.54 4.82 15.02
N GLY A 59 -8.19 5.98 15.01
CA GLY A 59 -7.94 7.08 15.93
C GLY A 59 -6.66 7.89 15.61
N ASN A 60 -5.91 7.53 14.57
CA ASN A 60 -4.69 8.26 14.16
C ASN A 60 -5.02 9.54 13.36
N GLY A 61 -6.22 9.65 12.84
CA GLY A 61 -6.75 10.82 12.14
C GLY A 61 -5.92 11.23 10.95
N GLY A 62 -6.04 10.58 9.81
CA GLY A 62 -5.34 11.03 8.62
C GLY A 62 -4.95 9.92 7.66
N GLY A 63 -4.20 10.32 6.64
CA GLY A 63 -3.81 9.47 5.53
C GLY A 63 -4.03 10.19 4.21
N PHE A 64 -4.16 9.45 3.13
CA PHE A 64 -4.37 10.01 1.80
C PHE A 64 -5.83 9.87 1.37
N VAL A 65 -6.35 10.92 0.74
CA VAL A 65 -7.63 10.90 0.03
C VAL A 65 -7.39 11.39 -1.38
N PHE A 66 -7.35 10.47 -2.33
CA PHE A 66 -7.14 10.77 -3.74
C PHE A 66 -8.46 10.91 -4.48
N ASP A 67 -8.60 12.00 -5.22
CA ASP A 67 -9.76 12.28 -6.05
C ASP A 67 -9.54 11.79 -7.48
N CYS A 68 -10.19 10.69 -7.85
CA CYS A 68 -10.11 10.11 -9.19
C CYS A 68 -11.04 10.78 -10.20
N ARG A 69 -11.76 11.88 -9.86
CA ARG A 69 -12.77 12.46 -10.74
C ARG A 69 -12.18 13.17 -11.97
N ALA A 70 -10.92 13.57 -11.89
CA ALA A 70 -10.22 14.17 -13.03
C ALA A 70 -9.95 13.17 -14.18
N VAL A 71 -9.78 11.87 -13.83
CA VAL A 71 -9.56 10.80 -14.81
C VAL A 71 -10.83 10.55 -15.63
N ASN A 72 -10.68 10.19 -16.90
CA ASN A 72 -11.79 9.90 -17.80
C ASN A 72 -12.77 8.87 -17.21
N ASN A 73 -14.07 9.13 -17.40
CA ASN A 73 -15.12 8.42 -16.68
C ASN A 73 -15.84 7.39 -17.55
N PRO A 74 -15.61 6.08 -17.36
CA PRO A 74 -16.36 5.05 -18.09
C PRO A 74 -17.87 5.14 -17.84
N GLY A 75 -18.30 5.60 -16.66
CA GLY A 75 -19.72 5.74 -16.32
C GLY A 75 -20.52 6.75 -17.18
N LYS A 76 -19.87 7.52 -18.07
CA LYS A 76 -20.55 8.32 -19.09
C LYS A 76 -21.18 7.46 -20.20
N TYR A 77 -20.74 6.23 -20.36
CA TYR A 77 -21.16 5.33 -21.42
C TYR A 77 -22.03 4.21 -20.88
N GLU A 78 -23.21 4.02 -21.45
CA GLU A 78 -24.19 3.02 -21.00
C GLU A 78 -23.62 1.61 -20.90
N ARG A 79 -22.75 1.25 -21.86
CA ARG A 79 -22.12 -0.07 -21.93
C ARG A 79 -21.25 -0.43 -20.72
N TYR A 80 -20.77 0.55 -19.95
CA TYR A 80 -19.92 0.32 -18.78
C TYR A 80 -20.65 0.46 -17.43
N LYS A 81 -21.88 0.97 -17.44
CA LYS A 81 -22.67 1.16 -16.19
C LYS A 81 -22.89 -0.11 -15.39
N PRO A 82 -23.10 -1.31 -16.01
CA PRO A 82 -23.28 -2.55 -15.26
C PRO A 82 -22.02 -3.07 -14.59
N PHE A 83 -20.84 -2.59 -15.00
CA PHE A 83 -19.54 -3.10 -14.58
C PHE A 83 -18.91 -2.23 -13.51
N THR A 84 -17.89 -2.77 -12.83
CA THR A 84 -17.06 -2.08 -11.82
C THR A 84 -15.64 -1.89 -12.34
N GLY A 85 -14.80 -1.25 -11.54
CA GLY A 85 -13.35 -1.15 -11.82
C GLY A 85 -12.58 -2.46 -11.72
N LEU A 86 -13.24 -3.57 -11.36
CA LEU A 86 -12.66 -4.92 -11.33
C LEU A 86 -12.98 -5.73 -12.58
N ASP A 87 -13.89 -5.22 -13.43
CA ASP A 87 -14.36 -5.93 -14.61
C ASP A 87 -13.55 -5.55 -15.84
N GLU A 88 -13.18 -6.53 -16.63
CA GLU A 88 -12.32 -6.41 -17.82
C GLU A 88 -12.71 -5.29 -18.79
N PRO A 89 -14.00 -5.05 -19.13
CA PRO A 89 -14.36 -3.97 -20.05
C PRO A 89 -14.02 -2.57 -19.50
N VAL A 90 -14.11 -2.37 -18.17
CA VAL A 90 -13.77 -1.10 -17.53
C VAL A 90 -12.26 -0.97 -17.36
N ILE A 91 -11.58 -2.06 -17.00
CA ILE A 91 -10.12 -2.11 -16.90
C ILE A 91 -9.50 -1.66 -18.22
N ARG A 92 -9.88 -2.30 -19.35
CA ARG A 92 -9.38 -1.94 -20.67
C ARG A 92 -9.65 -0.48 -21.04
N PHE A 93 -10.87 0.00 -20.78
CA PHE A 93 -11.20 1.40 -21.04
C PHE A 93 -10.26 2.37 -20.32
N LEU A 94 -9.96 2.11 -19.03
CA LEU A 94 -9.11 2.97 -18.23
C LEU A 94 -7.62 2.88 -18.65
N GLU A 95 -7.17 1.68 -19.02
CA GLU A 95 -5.80 1.44 -19.45
C GLU A 95 -5.52 2.00 -20.84
N ASP A 96 -6.43 1.80 -21.79
CA ASP A 96 -6.32 2.30 -23.17
C ASP A 96 -6.32 3.84 -23.22
N ASP A 97 -7.06 4.49 -22.32
CA ASP A 97 -7.10 5.95 -22.18
C ASP A 97 -5.79 6.52 -21.61
N GLY A 98 -5.13 5.76 -20.72
CA GLY A 98 -3.83 6.09 -20.14
C GLY A 98 -3.83 7.09 -18.99
N GLU A 99 -4.86 7.92 -18.81
CA GLU A 99 -4.92 8.93 -17.73
C GLU A 99 -4.84 8.30 -16.33
N ILE A 100 -5.45 7.11 -16.14
CA ILE A 100 -5.43 6.39 -14.86
C ILE A 100 -4.02 5.92 -14.49
N ALA A 101 -3.21 5.55 -15.48
CA ALA A 101 -1.85 5.10 -15.27
C ALA A 101 -0.96 6.24 -14.73
N VAL A 102 -1.06 7.42 -15.36
CA VAL A 102 -0.33 8.63 -14.89
C VAL A 102 -0.79 9.03 -13.50
N PHE A 103 -2.10 9.00 -13.23
CA PHE A 103 -2.63 9.30 -11.90
C PHE A 103 -2.09 8.34 -10.84
N LEU A 104 -2.07 7.04 -11.13
CA LEU A 104 -1.55 6.03 -10.19
C LEU A 104 -0.05 6.14 -9.98
N GLU A 105 0.74 6.48 -10.99
CA GLU A 105 2.18 6.70 -10.85
C GLU A 105 2.46 7.76 -9.76
N HIS A 106 1.75 8.89 -9.80
CA HIS A 106 1.90 9.94 -8.79
C HIS A 106 1.39 9.50 -7.41
N ALA A 107 0.25 8.80 -7.35
CA ALA A 107 -0.27 8.26 -6.10
C ALA A 107 0.70 7.25 -5.47
N TYR A 108 1.28 6.35 -6.26
CA TYR A 108 2.28 5.39 -5.81
C TYR A 108 3.51 6.09 -5.23
N ALA A 109 4.04 7.11 -5.90
CA ALA A 109 5.22 7.84 -5.42
C ALA A 109 5.00 8.43 -4.02
N LEU A 110 3.84 9.03 -3.78
CA LEU A 110 3.49 9.63 -2.48
C LEU A 110 3.28 8.57 -1.38
N VAL A 111 2.52 7.52 -1.71
CA VAL A 111 2.19 6.48 -0.73
C VAL A 111 3.41 5.63 -0.40
N ASP A 112 4.22 5.28 -1.39
CA ASP A 112 5.45 4.50 -1.20
C ASP A 112 6.43 5.19 -0.25
N ALA A 113 6.63 6.50 -0.42
CA ALA A 113 7.47 7.30 0.46
C ALA A 113 6.97 7.25 1.92
N SER A 114 5.64 7.31 2.10
CA SER A 114 5.02 7.24 3.42
C SER A 114 5.10 5.83 4.03
N VAL A 115 4.81 4.79 3.25
CA VAL A 115 4.91 3.39 3.71
C VAL A 115 6.33 3.09 4.17
N LYS A 116 7.34 3.44 3.35
CA LYS A 116 8.75 3.27 3.72
C LYS A 116 9.06 3.95 5.05
N ARG A 117 8.66 5.21 5.20
CA ARG A 117 8.94 5.99 6.41
C ARG A 117 8.17 5.48 7.62
N TYR A 118 6.94 5.02 7.44
CA TYR A 118 6.13 4.43 8.51
C TYR A 118 6.73 3.11 9.02
N MET A 119 7.23 2.28 8.10
CA MET A 119 7.95 1.04 8.46
C MET A 119 9.21 1.35 9.28
N GLU A 120 10.02 2.34 8.86
CA GLU A 120 11.23 2.76 9.57
C GLU A 120 10.93 3.29 10.99
N ARG A 121 9.79 3.97 11.16
CA ARG A 121 9.35 4.54 12.44
C ARG A 121 8.54 3.61 13.31
N GLY A 122 8.19 2.43 12.83
CA GLY A 122 7.37 1.46 13.56
C GLY A 122 5.90 1.89 13.71
N PHE A 123 5.38 2.71 12.78
CA PHE A 123 3.95 3.04 12.74
C PHE A 123 3.13 1.81 12.34
N THR A 124 1.92 1.72 12.89
CA THR A 124 1.10 0.51 12.76
C THR A 124 -0.04 0.66 11.75
N ASN A 125 -0.40 1.88 11.37
CA ASN A 125 -1.55 2.12 10.50
C ASN A 125 -1.26 3.23 9.49
N LEU A 126 -1.73 3.04 8.25
CA LEU A 126 -1.81 4.05 7.21
C LEU A 126 -3.14 3.87 6.47
N SER A 127 -3.90 4.95 6.32
CA SER A 127 -5.13 4.95 5.55
C SER A 127 -4.92 5.60 4.18
N VAL A 128 -5.43 4.97 3.11
CA VAL A 128 -5.41 5.51 1.75
C VAL A 128 -6.77 5.32 1.12
N CYS A 129 -7.42 6.41 0.74
CA CYS A 129 -8.75 6.38 0.16
C CYS A 129 -8.73 6.90 -1.27
N PHE A 130 -9.43 6.21 -2.17
CA PHE A 130 -9.68 6.65 -3.53
C PHE A 130 -11.15 6.94 -3.75
N GLY A 131 -11.48 8.17 -4.15
CA GLY A 131 -12.84 8.62 -4.36
C GLY A 131 -13.14 8.91 -5.82
N CYS A 132 -14.30 8.47 -6.28
CA CYS A 132 -14.90 8.98 -7.51
C CYS A 132 -16.38 9.32 -7.29
N THR A 133 -17.10 9.81 -8.29
CA THR A 133 -18.48 10.27 -8.10
C THR A 133 -19.39 9.20 -7.52
N GLY A 134 -19.38 8.00 -8.11
CA GLY A 134 -20.24 6.88 -7.76
C GLY A 134 -19.54 5.72 -7.04
N GLY A 135 -18.23 5.79 -6.82
CA GLY A 135 -17.48 4.73 -6.13
C GLY A 135 -17.44 3.38 -6.87
N GLN A 136 -17.66 3.36 -8.21
CA GLN A 136 -17.89 2.12 -8.95
C GLN A 136 -16.72 1.75 -9.89
N HIS A 137 -16.12 2.70 -10.59
CA HIS A 137 -15.13 2.43 -11.65
C HIS A 137 -13.72 2.86 -11.24
N ARG A 138 -13.39 4.15 -11.43
CA ARG A 138 -12.04 4.72 -11.24
C ARG A 138 -11.46 4.51 -9.85
N SER A 139 -12.27 4.75 -8.80
CA SER A 139 -11.84 4.55 -7.42
C SER A 139 -11.60 3.08 -7.08
N VAL A 140 -12.44 2.19 -7.61
CA VAL A 140 -12.30 0.73 -7.41
C VAL A 140 -11.02 0.23 -8.08
N TYR A 141 -10.80 0.57 -9.35
CA TYR A 141 -9.58 0.25 -10.08
C TYR A 141 -8.34 0.76 -9.34
N SER A 142 -8.34 2.05 -8.96
CA SER A 142 -7.19 2.66 -8.30
C SER A 142 -6.86 2.02 -6.95
N ALA A 143 -7.88 1.72 -6.14
CA ALA A 143 -7.71 1.10 -4.84
C ALA A 143 -7.17 -0.34 -4.96
N GLN A 144 -7.68 -1.12 -5.91
CA GLN A 144 -7.22 -2.49 -6.18
C GLN A 144 -5.74 -2.48 -6.56
N HIS A 145 -5.37 -1.66 -7.54
CA HIS A 145 -3.99 -1.60 -8.03
C HIS A 145 -3.00 -1.08 -6.99
N LEU A 146 -3.38 -0.09 -6.16
CA LEU A 146 -2.52 0.33 -5.06
C LEU A 146 -2.33 -0.78 -4.03
N ALA A 147 -3.40 -1.50 -3.66
CA ALA A 147 -3.31 -2.58 -2.68
C ALA A 147 -2.34 -3.68 -3.14
N GLU A 148 -2.45 -4.11 -4.38
CA GLU A 148 -1.57 -5.09 -5.01
C GLU A 148 -0.11 -4.58 -5.09
N HIS A 149 0.08 -3.32 -5.51
CA HIS A 149 1.38 -2.67 -5.58
C HIS A 149 2.09 -2.66 -4.22
N LEU A 150 1.42 -2.20 -3.17
CA LEU A 150 2.00 -2.12 -1.83
C LEU A 150 2.35 -3.49 -1.26
N HIS A 151 1.44 -4.46 -1.43
CA HIS A 151 1.70 -5.83 -1.00
C HIS A 151 2.87 -6.46 -1.76
N LYS A 152 2.95 -6.25 -3.07
CA LYS A 152 4.04 -6.76 -3.92
C LYS A 152 5.39 -6.13 -3.57
N LYS A 153 5.42 -4.80 -3.40
CA LYS A 153 6.65 -4.01 -3.24
C LYS A 153 7.22 -4.06 -1.83
N PHE A 154 6.37 -3.94 -0.81
CA PHE A 154 6.81 -3.82 0.58
C PHE A 154 6.53 -5.06 1.42
N GLY A 155 5.68 -5.97 0.96
CA GLY A 155 5.26 -7.14 1.72
C GLY A 155 4.44 -6.82 2.96
N VAL A 156 3.94 -5.59 3.10
CA VAL A 156 3.08 -5.17 4.22
C VAL A 156 1.70 -5.81 4.13
N GLN A 157 1.00 -5.88 5.26
CA GLN A 157 -0.41 -6.24 5.24
C GLN A 157 -1.22 -5.09 4.63
N VAL A 158 -2.12 -5.43 3.71
CA VAL A 158 -3.06 -4.47 3.12
C VAL A 158 -4.48 -4.97 3.31
N ASN A 159 -5.32 -4.13 3.93
CA ASN A 159 -6.76 -4.34 4.04
C ASN A 159 -7.45 -3.49 2.99
N LEU A 160 -7.92 -4.12 1.92
CA LEU A 160 -8.62 -3.46 0.81
C LEU A 160 -10.13 -3.53 1.03
N ILE A 161 -10.80 -2.39 0.90
CA ILE A 161 -12.25 -2.26 1.05
C ILE A 161 -12.82 -1.52 -0.15
N HIS A 162 -13.66 -2.18 -0.93
CA HIS A 162 -14.51 -1.52 -1.93
C HIS A 162 -15.89 -1.27 -1.31
N ARG A 163 -16.02 -0.07 -0.71
CA ARG A 163 -17.17 0.26 0.14
C ARG A 163 -18.52 0.11 -0.57
N GLU A 164 -18.59 0.55 -1.82
CA GLU A 164 -19.86 0.55 -2.55
C GLU A 164 -20.24 -0.82 -3.15
N GLN A 165 -19.26 -1.74 -3.22
CA GLN A 165 -19.45 -3.12 -3.68
C GLN A 165 -19.59 -4.11 -2.53
N ASN A 166 -19.39 -3.68 -1.28
CA ASN A 166 -19.31 -4.55 -0.10
C ASN A 166 -18.27 -5.66 -0.24
N ILE A 167 -17.11 -5.32 -0.82
CA ILE A 167 -15.99 -6.26 -0.99
C ILE A 167 -14.90 -5.86 0.00
N GLU A 168 -14.45 -6.86 0.77
CA GLU A 168 -13.30 -6.74 1.66
C GLU A 168 -12.30 -7.84 1.35
N GLN A 169 -11.03 -7.45 1.24
CA GLN A 169 -9.93 -8.37 0.95
C GLN A 169 -8.72 -8.04 1.81
N THR A 170 -8.06 -9.05 2.36
CA THR A 170 -6.83 -8.88 3.12
C THR A 170 -5.66 -9.56 2.42
N PHE A 171 -4.67 -8.78 2.05
CA PHE A 171 -3.35 -9.24 1.63
C PHE A 171 -2.49 -9.38 2.88
N LYS A 172 -2.24 -10.60 3.32
CA LYS A 172 -1.45 -10.87 4.53
C LYS A 172 0.01 -10.47 4.32
N ALA A 173 0.67 -9.94 5.35
CA ALA A 173 2.09 -9.62 5.28
C ALA A 173 2.91 -10.85 4.81
N LYS A 174 3.91 -10.60 3.96
CA LYS A 174 4.86 -11.65 3.54
C LYS A 174 5.80 -11.97 4.70
N VAL A 175 6.00 -13.25 4.91
CA VAL A 175 6.94 -13.80 5.90
C VAL A 175 8.34 -13.81 5.32
#